data_4ff55fafe253c70f83c5ab5d29caa358
#
_entry.id   4ff55fafe253c70f83c5ab5d29caa358
#
_cell.length_a   1.000
_cell.length_b   1.000
_cell.length_c   1.000
_cell.angle_alpha   90.00
_cell.angle_beta   90.00
_cell.angle_gamma   90.00
#
_symmetry.space_group_name_H-M   'P 1'
#
loop_
_entity.id
_entity.type
_entity.pdbx_description
1 polymer ?
#
loop_
_entity_poly.entity_id
_entity_poly.type
_entity_poly.pdbx_seq_one_letter_code
_entity_poly.pdbx_strand_id
1 'polypeptide(L)'
;MSTPTRDQIRAEVDGWLADAWDPTIGLAAWRERLVASGWAVPSWSREWYGRGLPAWADAIVVEQLRAAGAVGMPLGAGMSLAAPTLYTHASDELRRRFLRPTLTGELTWCQLFSEPNAGSDLAGMQASAVLE
;
A
#
# COMPACT_ATOMS: atom_id res chain seq x y z
N MET A 1 -16.04 14.13 15.72
CA MET A 1 -16.58 12.94 15.03
C MET A 1 -16.10 11.70 15.78
N SER A 2 -17.01 10.77 16.08
CA SER A 2 -16.66 9.53 16.80
C SER A 2 -15.83 8.62 15.90
N THR A 3 -14.81 7.97 16.45
CA THR A 3 -14.05 6.92 15.75
C THR A 3 -14.98 5.76 15.43
N PRO A 4 -15.02 5.25 14.19
CA PRO A 4 -15.89 4.12 13.85
C PRO A 4 -15.50 2.87 14.65
N THR A 5 -16.49 2.02 14.94
CA THR A 5 -16.26 0.74 15.58
C THR A 5 -15.70 -0.29 14.58
N ARG A 6 -15.16 -1.40 15.09
CA ARG A 6 -14.70 -2.52 14.24
C ARG A 6 -15.80 -3.09 13.38
N ASP A 7 -17.01 -3.24 13.93
CA ASP A 7 -18.16 -3.80 13.22
C ASP A 7 -18.68 -2.84 12.15
N GLN A 8 -18.64 -1.54 12.40
CA GLN A 8 -18.95 -0.54 11.38
C GLN A 8 -18.00 -0.62 10.19
N ILE A 9 -16.69 -0.74 10.46
CA ILE A 9 -15.69 -0.88 9.37
C ILE A 9 -15.90 -2.19 8.61
N ARG A 10 -16.15 -3.32 9.28
CA ARG A 10 -16.48 -4.58 8.60
C ARG A 10 -17.66 -4.41 7.67
N ALA A 11 -18.76 -3.87 8.17
CA ALA A 11 -19.97 -3.69 7.39
C ALA A 11 -19.75 -2.77 6.17
N GLU A 12 -18.97 -1.69 6.32
CA GLU A 12 -18.62 -0.80 5.21
C GLU A 12 -17.78 -1.50 4.15
N VAL A 13 -16.77 -2.28 4.56
CA VAL A 13 -15.91 -3.02 3.62
C VAL A 13 -16.72 -4.09 2.90
N ASP A 14 -17.54 -4.85 3.62
CA ASP A 14 -18.39 -5.90 3.04
C ASP A 14 -19.39 -5.32 2.03
N GLY A 15 -20.04 -4.22 2.37
CA GLY A 15 -20.93 -3.52 1.45
C GLY A 15 -20.20 -3.03 0.20
N TRP A 16 -19.02 -2.44 0.35
CA TRP A 16 -18.21 -2.03 -0.79
C TRP A 16 -17.75 -3.22 -1.64
N LEU A 17 -17.33 -4.32 -1.03
CA LEU A 17 -16.89 -5.52 -1.74
C LEU A 17 -18.03 -6.16 -2.53
N ALA A 18 -19.24 -6.19 -1.99
CA ALA A 18 -20.41 -6.73 -2.67
C ALA A 18 -20.68 -6.03 -4.03
N ASP A 19 -20.39 -4.72 -4.09
CA ASP A 19 -20.59 -3.93 -5.32
C ASP A 19 -19.35 -3.87 -6.21
N ALA A 20 -18.15 -3.90 -5.61
CA ALA A 20 -16.90 -3.58 -6.31
C ALA A 20 -16.11 -4.82 -6.77
N TRP A 21 -16.21 -5.93 -6.03
CA TRP A 21 -15.43 -7.13 -6.35
C TRP A 21 -16.13 -7.98 -7.42
N ASP A 22 -15.39 -8.24 -8.47
CA ASP A 22 -15.77 -9.15 -9.56
C ASP A 22 -14.56 -10.03 -9.90
N PRO A 23 -14.63 -11.36 -9.71
CA PRO A 23 -13.52 -12.25 -9.98
C PRO A 23 -13.11 -12.31 -11.47
N THR A 24 -13.93 -11.79 -12.37
CA THR A 24 -13.63 -11.72 -13.80
C THR A 24 -12.87 -10.45 -14.20
N ILE A 25 -12.79 -9.44 -13.31
CA ILE A 25 -12.06 -8.21 -13.57
C ILE A 25 -10.55 -8.49 -13.60
N GLY A 26 -9.83 -7.86 -14.53
CA GLY A 26 -8.37 -7.97 -14.59
C GLY A 26 -7.71 -7.38 -13.34
N LEU A 27 -6.58 -7.98 -12.92
CA LEU A 27 -5.87 -7.60 -11.68
C LEU A 27 -5.52 -6.10 -11.61
N ALA A 28 -5.07 -5.50 -12.71
CA ALA A 28 -4.75 -4.08 -12.76
C ALA A 28 -5.99 -3.21 -12.49
N ALA A 29 -7.11 -3.50 -13.15
CA ALA A 29 -8.36 -2.78 -12.96
C ALA A 29 -8.92 -2.95 -11.54
N TRP A 30 -8.79 -4.15 -10.96
CA TRP A 30 -9.16 -4.39 -9.57
C TRP A 30 -8.33 -3.56 -8.59
N ARG A 31 -7.01 -3.57 -8.74
CA ARG A 31 -6.11 -2.81 -7.86
C ARG A 31 -6.35 -1.31 -7.96
N GLU A 32 -6.60 -0.80 -9.16
CA GLU A 32 -7.03 0.59 -9.34
C GLU A 32 -8.29 0.91 -8.55
N ARG A 33 -9.29 0.04 -8.61
CA ARG A 33 -10.55 0.19 -7.88
C ARG A 33 -10.32 0.14 -6.36
N LEU A 34 -9.48 -0.77 -5.89
CA LEU A 34 -9.12 -0.91 -4.48
C LEU A 34 -8.38 0.33 -3.96
N VAL A 35 -7.42 0.85 -4.71
CA VAL A 35 -6.67 2.07 -4.35
C VAL A 35 -7.60 3.30 -4.37
N ALA A 36 -8.41 3.44 -5.41
CA ALA A 36 -9.34 4.57 -5.54
C ALA A 36 -10.39 4.62 -4.41
N SER A 37 -10.79 3.47 -3.87
CA SER A 37 -11.74 3.40 -2.76
C SER A 37 -11.16 3.83 -1.40
N GLY A 38 -9.85 3.87 -1.28
CA GLY A 38 -9.14 4.10 -0.01
C GLY A 38 -9.02 2.86 0.89
N TRP A 39 -9.56 1.71 0.48
CA TRP A 39 -9.45 0.46 1.22
C TRP A 39 -8.12 -0.27 1.03
N ALA A 40 -7.29 0.19 0.09
CA ALA A 40 -5.93 -0.33 -0.10
C ALA A 40 -5.02 -0.08 1.12
N VAL A 41 -5.10 1.11 1.69
CA VAL A 41 -4.30 1.59 2.82
C VAL A 41 -5.18 2.42 3.77
N PRO A 42 -6.20 1.84 4.40
CA PRO A 42 -7.28 2.57 5.06
C PRO A 42 -6.80 3.45 6.22
N SER A 43 -5.68 3.14 6.85
CA SER A 43 -5.09 3.95 7.92
C SER A 43 -4.37 5.22 7.42
N TRP A 44 -4.04 5.30 6.13
CA TRP A 44 -3.38 6.48 5.57
C TRP A 44 -4.35 7.64 5.41
N SER A 45 -3.83 8.85 5.26
CA SER A 45 -4.65 10.03 5.04
C SER A 45 -5.42 9.93 3.71
N ARG A 46 -6.56 10.62 3.62
CA ARG A 46 -7.38 10.66 2.41
C ARG A 46 -6.64 11.28 1.23
N GLU A 47 -5.74 12.21 1.49
CA GLU A 47 -4.88 12.82 0.48
C GLU A 47 -3.97 11.79 -0.20
N TRP A 48 -3.56 10.75 0.54
CA TRP A 48 -2.63 9.73 0.09
C TRP A 48 -3.27 8.33 0.01
N TYR A 49 -4.44 8.29 -0.64
CA TYR A 49 -5.15 7.04 -1.00
C TYR A 49 -5.74 6.24 0.16
N GLY A 50 -5.77 6.81 1.36
CA GLY A 50 -6.37 6.17 2.54
C GLY A 50 -7.73 6.75 2.91
N ARG A 51 -8.21 6.38 4.08
CA ARG A 51 -9.49 6.83 4.65
C ARG A 51 -9.32 7.59 5.96
N GLY A 52 -8.09 7.69 6.49
CA GLY A 52 -7.78 8.31 7.78
C GLY A 52 -8.30 7.49 8.94
N LEU A 53 -8.42 6.19 8.79
CA LEU A 53 -8.89 5.29 9.83
C LEU A 53 -7.76 4.93 10.80
N PRO A 54 -8.08 4.45 12.02
CA PRO A 54 -7.08 3.93 12.93
C PRO A 54 -6.32 2.73 12.32
N ALA A 55 -5.04 2.56 12.67
CA ALA A 55 -4.18 1.51 12.12
C ALA A 55 -4.75 0.08 12.24
N TRP A 56 -5.54 -0.20 13.27
CA TRP A 56 -6.20 -1.50 13.41
C TRP A 56 -7.23 -1.80 12.31
N ALA A 57 -7.68 -0.81 11.54
CA ALA A 57 -8.60 -1.00 10.42
C ALA A 57 -7.94 -1.75 9.26
N ASP A 58 -6.63 -1.62 9.08
CA ASP A 58 -5.90 -2.30 8.01
C ASP A 58 -6.06 -3.82 8.09
N ALA A 59 -5.97 -4.37 9.31
CA ALA A 59 -6.15 -5.81 9.53
C ALA A 59 -7.59 -6.28 9.20
N ILE A 60 -8.60 -5.47 9.53
CA ILE A 60 -10.00 -5.79 9.21
C ILE A 60 -10.19 -5.84 7.69
N VAL A 61 -9.67 -4.88 6.97
CA VAL A 61 -9.81 -4.85 5.50
C VAL A 61 -9.13 -6.07 4.86
N VAL A 62 -7.94 -6.44 5.33
CA VAL A 62 -7.25 -7.65 4.85
C VAL A 62 -8.08 -8.91 5.12
N GLU A 63 -8.72 -9.01 6.29
CA GLU A 63 -9.62 -10.12 6.65
C GLU A 63 -10.82 -10.20 5.71
N GLN A 64 -11.49 -9.06 5.46
CA GLN A 64 -12.69 -9.00 4.61
C GLN A 64 -12.37 -9.27 3.13
N LEU A 65 -11.26 -8.74 2.61
CA LEU A 65 -10.77 -9.06 1.26
C LEU A 65 -10.57 -10.58 1.11
N ARG A 66 -9.92 -11.19 2.09
CA ARG A 66 -9.68 -12.66 2.09
C ARG A 66 -10.99 -13.44 2.15
N ALA A 67 -11.93 -13.04 3.01
CA ALA A 67 -13.23 -13.70 3.16
C ALA A 67 -14.06 -13.64 1.86
N ALA A 68 -13.97 -12.52 1.13
CA ALA A 68 -14.62 -12.35 -0.17
C ALA A 68 -13.87 -13.06 -1.33
N GLY A 69 -12.71 -13.67 -1.10
CA GLY A 69 -11.85 -14.20 -2.15
C GLY A 69 -11.24 -13.14 -3.07
N ALA A 70 -11.23 -11.89 -2.61
CA ALA A 70 -10.68 -10.78 -3.37
C ALA A 70 -9.16 -10.72 -3.25
N VAL A 71 -8.51 -10.36 -4.36
CA VAL A 71 -7.05 -10.19 -4.38
C VAL A 71 -6.67 -8.95 -3.56
N GLY A 72 -5.73 -9.11 -2.64
CA GLY A 72 -5.21 -8.01 -1.84
C GLY A 72 -4.19 -7.15 -2.57
N MET A 73 -3.51 -6.32 -1.78
CA MET A 73 -2.44 -5.44 -2.25
C MET A 73 -1.25 -6.24 -2.80
N PRO A 74 -0.39 -5.62 -3.65
CA PRO A 74 0.86 -6.23 -4.07
C PRO A 74 1.70 -6.66 -2.88
N LEU A 75 2.46 -7.73 -3.04
CA LEU A 75 3.39 -8.22 -2.03
C LEU A 75 4.84 -7.79 -2.36
N GLY A 76 5.72 -7.85 -1.37
CA GLY A 76 7.15 -7.61 -1.53
C GLY A 76 7.60 -6.21 -1.09
N ALA A 77 8.83 -5.84 -1.49
CA ALA A 77 9.53 -4.64 -1.02
C ALA A 77 8.76 -3.32 -1.30
N GLY A 78 7.95 -3.29 -2.33
CA GLY A 78 7.11 -2.13 -2.65
C GLY A 78 6.16 -1.80 -1.50
N MET A 79 5.41 -2.77 -1.02
CA MET A 79 4.41 -2.55 0.02
C MET A 79 4.99 -2.62 1.43
N SER A 80 6.02 -3.44 1.67
CA SER A 80 6.60 -3.60 3.01
C SER A 80 7.61 -2.51 3.39
N LEU A 81 8.23 -1.86 2.41
CA LEU A 81 9.29 -0.88 2.63
C LEU A 81 9.07 0.43 1.86
N ALA A 82 8.97 0.39 0.52
CA ALA A 82 8.95 1.59 -0.30
C ALA A 82 7.72 2.47 -0.04
N ALA A 83 6.52 1.91 -0.08
CA ALA A 83 5.30 2.67 0.09
C ALA A 83 5.18 3.33 1.48
N PRO A 84 5.42 2.65 2.62
CA PRO A 84 5.43 3.29 3.94
C PRO A 84 6.51 4.36 4.08
N THR A 85 7.71 4.13 3.51
CA THR A 85 8.80 5.11 3.53
C THR A 85 8.45 6.35 2.73
N LEU A 86 7.93 6.19 1.53
CA LEU A 86 7.44 7.30 0.70
C LEU A 86 6.32 8.07 1.43
N TYR A 87 5.34 7.36 1.98
CA TYR A 87 4.25 7.97 2.70
C TYR A 87 4.71 8.81 3.89
N THR A 88 5.70 8.33 4.66
CA THR A 88 6.13 8.97 5.89
C THR A 88 7.16 10.07 5.66
N HIS A 89 8.10 9.87 4.73
CA HIS A 89 9.33 10.68 4.65
C HIS A 89 9.52 11.44 3.33
N ALA A 90 8.82 11.05 2.26
CA ALA A 90 9.04 11.68 0.96
C ALA A 90 8.39 13.07 0.86
N SER A 91 8.89 13.88 -0.07
CA SER A 91 8.20 15.10 -0.48
C SER A 91 6.86 14.78 -1.16
N ASP A 92 5.95 15.75 -1.20
CA ASP A 92 4.67 15.56 -1.89
C ASP A 92 4.83 15.25 -3.38
N GLU A 93 5.86 15.79 -4.01
CA GLU A 93 6.20 15.48 -5.40
C GLU A 93 6.51 13.98 -5.58
N LEU A 94 7.37 13.43 -4.73
CA LEU A 94 7.72 12.00 -4.76
C LEU A 94 6.53 11.11 -4.39
N ARG A 95 5.71 11.52 -3.43
CA ARG A 95 4.47 10.80 -3.08
C ARG A 95 3.52 10.74 -4.28
N ARG A 96 3.24 11.87 -4.95
CA ARG A 96 2.38 11.92 -6.14
C ARG A 96 2.92 11.06 -7.27
N ARG A 97 4.25 11.03 -7.45
CA ARG A 97 4.89 10.28 -8.52
C ARG A 97 4.88 8.76 -8.26
N PHE A 98 5.12 8.32 -7.04
CA PHE A 98 5.44 6.92 -6.77
C PHE A 98 4.42 6.14 -5.95
N LEU A 99 3.59 6.78 -5.11
CA LEU A 99 2.68 6.02 -4.25
C LEU A 99 1.64 5.23 -5.04
N ARG A 100 0.88 5.90 -5.92
CA ARG A 100 -0.17 5.22 -6.67
C ARG A 100 0.36 4.03 -7.49
N PRO A 101 1.38 4.17 -8.35
CA PRO A 101 1.89 3.03 -9.12
C PRO A 101 2.51 1.94 -8.25
N THR A 102 2.98 2.25 -7.04
CA THR A 102 3.42 1.24 -6.05
C THR A 102 2.22 0.48 -5.47
N LEU A 103 1.17 1.19 -5.07
CA LEU A 103 -0.05 0.60 -4.49
C LEU A 103 -0.81 -0.27 -5.51
N THR A 104 -0.85 0.13 -6.78
CA THR A 104 -1.48 -0.64 -7.86
C THR A 104 -0.63 -1.81 -8.34
N GLY A 105 0.68 -1.79 -8.05
CA GLY A 105 1.64 -2.79 -8.50
C GLY A 105 2.16 -2.58 -9.92
N GLU A 106 1.98 -1.39 -10.50
CA GLU A 106 2.64 -0.98 -11.75
C GLU A 106 4.14 -0.88 -11.57
N LEU A 107 4.59 -0.40 -10.40
CA LEU A 107 5.99 -0.35 -10.02
C LEU A 107 6.36 -1.53 -9.13
N THR A 108 7.42 -2.21 -9.52
CA THR A 108 8.07 -3.24 -8.71
C THR A 108 9.34 -2.67 -8.11
N TRP A 109 9.53 -2.90 -6.82
CA TRP A 109 10.67 -2.39 -6.06
C TRP A 109 11.62 -3.52 -5.71
N CYS A 110 12.90 -3.20 -5.70
CA CYS A 110 13.94 -4.06 -5.12
C CYS A 110 14.74 -3.27 -4.08
N GLN A 111 15.36 -3.99 -3.17
CA GLN A 111 16.22 -3.44 -2.14
C GLN A 111 17.67 -3.74 -2.51
N LEU A 112 18.49 -2.70 -2.60
CA LEU A 112 19.92 -2.80 -2.98
C LEU A 112 20.78 -2.30 -1.81
N PHE A 113 20.70 -2.98 -0.65
CA PHE A 113 21.43 -2.58 0.55
C PHE A 113 22.78 -3.28 0.70
N SER A 114 22.96 -4.44 0.07
CA SER A 114 24.17 -5.22 0.17
C SER A 114 25.03 -5.08 -1.08
N GLU A 115 26.32 -4.99 -0.89
CA GLU A 115 27.36 -5.06 -1.93
C GLU A 115 28.20 -6.33 -1.76
N PRO A 116 28.98 -6.74 -2.75
CA PRO A 116 29.84 -7.93 -2.62
C PRO A 116 30.74 -7.92 -1.37
N ASN A 117 31.17 -6.74 -0.95
CA ASN A 117 32.07 -6.54 0.19
C ASN A 117 31.40 -5.86 1.40
N ALA A 118 30.11 -5.57 1.36
CA ALA A 118 29.40 -4.89 2.42
C ALA A 118 27.96 -5.45 2.56
N GLY A 119 27.74 -6.25 3.59
CA GLY A 119 26.43 -6.80 3.94
C GLY A 119 25.97 -6.24 5.29
N SER A 120 26.16 -7.01 6.38
CA SER A 120 25.82 -6.56 7.73
C SER A 120 26.61 -5.33 8.17
N ASP A 121 27.82 -5.12 7.63
CA ASP A 121 28.59 -3.90 7.79
C ASP A 121 28.16 -2.86 6.74
N LEU A 122 27.07 -2.16 7.05
CA LEU A 122 26.54 -1.11 6.17
C LEU A 122 27.52 0.08 6.03
N ALA A 123 28.35 0.33 7.02
CA ALA A 123 29.35 1.40 6.99
C ALA A 123 30.46 1.13 5.97
N GLY A 124 30.66 -0.14 5.57
CA GLY A 124 31.62 -0.54 4.55
C GLY A 124 31.14 -0.34 3.11
N MET A 125 29.95 0.20 2.87
CA MET A 125 29.42 0.45 1.52
C MET A 125 30.27 1.43 0.73
N GLN A 126 30.51 1.11 -0.53
CA GLN A 126 31.30 1.91 -1.48
C GLN A 126 30.44 2.52 -2.60
N ALA A 127 29.16 2.19 -2.66
CA ALA A 127 28.24 2.77 -3.62
C ALA A 127 28.18 4.30 -3.47
N SER A 128 28.17 5.01 -4.59
CA SER A 128 28.02 6.46 -4.63
C SER A 128 26.97 6.86 -5.65
N ALA A 129 26.33 8.00 -5.44
CA ALA A 129 25.45 8.62 -6.41
C ALA A 129 26.03 9.98 -6.82
N VAL A 130 26.08 10.25 -8.11
CA VAL A 130 26.54 11.52 -8.67
C VAL A 130 25.34 12.20 -9.30
N LEU A 131 25.12 13.47 -8.96
CA LEU A 131 24.11 14.31 -9.62
C LEU A 131 24.72 14.82 -10.93
N GLU A 132 24.11 14.52 -12.07
CA GLU A 132 24.47 15.06 -13.39
C GLU A 132 23.70 16.34 -13.68
#